data_7f12b54a7f50ba94e6523826544bac85
#
_entry.id   7f12b54a7f50ba94e6523826544bac85
#
_cell.length_a   1.000
_cell.length_b   1.000
_cell.length_c   1.000
_cell.angle_alpha   90.00
_cell.angle_beta   90.00
_cell.angle_gamma   90.00
#
_symmetry.space_group_name_H-M   'P 1'
#
loop_
_entity.id
_entity.type
_entity.pdbx_description
1 polymer ?
#
loop_
_entity_poly.entity_id
_entity_poly.type
_entity_poly.pdbx_seq_one_letter_code
_entity_poly.pdbx_strand_id
1 'polypeptide(L)'
;EAGMGLHQPMAWESDAIVTALPETPLCGFYADCVVTLFYDPATQTAGVAHAGWRGMAAGILPKTVEVMAEKLGAKRESLIAVLGPSIRQECFETDADVPEAMERLMGERVHPFIAEKGVKFHVDLQGIGVRLLTDAGLSPENVIDSGICTKCCADEFWSHRATHGHRGV
;
A
#
# COMPACT_ATOMS: atom_id res chain seq x y z
N GLU A 1 13.71 -7.91 14.10
CA GLU A 1 13.81 -8.13 15.56
C GLU A 1 12.87 -7.14 16.26
N ALA A 2 12.31 -7.57 17.41
CA ALA A 2 11.41 -6.72 18.19
C ALA A 2 12.13 -5.46 18.70
N GLY A 3 11.48 -4.30 18.57
CA GLY A 3 12.04 -3.01 19.01
C GLY A 3 13.02 -2.37 18.02
N MET A 4 13.27 -2.98 16.87
CA MET A 4 14.03 -2.34 15.79
C MET A 4 13.27 -1.10 15.31
N GLY A 5 13.96 0.02 15.21
CA GLY A 5 13.36 1.31 14.91
C GLY A 5 12.89 2.13 16.12
N LEU A 6 12.62 1.49 17.27
CA LEU A 6 12.27 2.17 18.52
C LEU A 6 13.51 2.50 19.38
N HIS A 7 14.42 1.57 19.49
CA HIS A 7 15.62 1.68 20.36
C HIS A 7 16.93 1.68 19.59
N GLN A 8 16.88 1.31 18.31
CA GLN A 8 18.04 1.27 17.42
C GLN A 8 17.60 1.73 16.02
N PRO A 9 18.46 2.43 15.26
CA PRO A 9 18.21 2.68 13.85
C PRO A 9 17.95 1.36 13.12
N MET A 10 17.04 1.36 12.15
CA MET A 10 16.86 0.21 11.27
C MET A 10 18.16 -0.06 10.51
N ALA A 11 18.60 -1.30 10.49
CA ALA A 11 19.84 -1.70 9.82
C ALA A 11 19.72 -1.68 8.28
N TRP A 12 18.49 -1.55 7.77
CA TRP A 12 18.16 -1.47 6.34
C TRP A 12 16.87 -0.68 6.13
N GLU A 13 16.69 -0.12 4.95
CA GLU A 13 15.43 0.47 4.51
C GLU A 13 14.40 -0.63 4.27
N SER A 14 13.16 -0.39 4.68
CA SER A 14 12.05 -1.33 4.50
C SER A 14 10.75 -0.58 4.27
N ASP A 15 9.99 -0.99 3.26
CA ASP A 15 8.66 -0.46 2.96
C ASP A 15 7.52 -1.23 3.66
N ALA A 16 7.83 -2.29 4.42
CA ALA A 16 6.83 -3.00 5.20
C ALA A 16 7.40 -3.48 6.53
N ILE A 17 6.56 -3.41 7.57
CA ILE A 17 6.88 -3.87 8.92
C ILE A 17 5.71 -4.72 9.41
N VAL A 18 6.01 -5.88 10.01
CA VAL A 18 5.00 -6.78 10.57
C VAL A 18 5.39 -7.22 11.99
N THR A 19 4.40 -7.50 12.83
CA THR A 19 4.64 -7.94 14.21
C THR A 19 3.60 -8.95 14.67
N ALA A 20 4.02 -9.86 15.55
CA ALA A 20 3.16 -10.71 16.36
C ALA A 20 3.26 -10.36 17.87
N LEU A 21 4.01 -9.31 18.20
CA LEU A 21 4.19 -8.89 19.59
C LEU A 21 3.03 -7.96 19.99
N PRO A 22 2.37 -8.22 21.13
CA PRO A 22 1.36 -7.31 21.64
C PRO A 22 1.99 -5.97 22.05
N GLU A 23 1.18 -4.93 22.10
CA GLU A 23 1.58 -3.58 22.53
C GLU A 23 2.77 -2.98 21.74
N THR A 24 2.98 -3.45 20.49
CA THR A 24 4.04 -2.96 19.61
C THR A 24 3.44 -2.08 18.53
N PRO A 25 3.51 -0.75 18.65
CA PRO A 25 2.98 0.16 17.63
C PRO A 25 3.83 0.09 16.37
N LEU A 26 3.16 0.02 15.21
CA LEU A 26 3.77 0.17 13.90
C LEU A 26 3.42 1.56 13.36
N CYS A 27 4.41 2.29 12.88
CA CYS A 27 4.25 3.66 12.42
C CYS A 27 4.84 3.84 11.03
N GLY A 28 4.11 4.46 10.13
CA GLY A 28 4.56 4.82 8.78
C GLY A 28 4.16 6.25 8.45
N PHE A 29 5.05 6.98 7.76
CA PHE A 29 4.80 8.35 7.28
C PHE A 29 4.76 8.34 5.77
N TYR A 30 3.72 8.91 5.18
CA TYR A 30 3.53 8.95 3.74
C TYR A 30 2.70 10.18 3.33
N ALA A 31 2.82 10.55 2.06
CA ALA A 31 2.03 11.60 1.44
C ALA A 31 1.70 11.14 0.01
N ASP A 32 0.43 10.88 -0.27
CA ASP A 32 -0.15 10.35 -1.51
C ASP A 32 0.06 8.85 -1.79
N CYS A 33 1.15 8.23 -1.35
CA CYS A 33 1.38 6.82 -1.60
C CYS A 33 0.32 5.94 -0.92
N VAL A 34 0.02 4.80 -1.51
CA VAL A 34 -0.88 3.82 -0.88
C VAL A 34 -0.18 3.23 0.33
N VAL A 35 -0.79 3.38 1.50
CA VAL A 35 -0.41 2.63 2.70
C VAL A 35 -1.47 1.58 2.96
N THR A 36 -1.04 0.39 3.35
CA THR A 36 -1.95 -0.70 3.69
C THR A 36 -1.68 -1.16 5.11
N LEU A 37 -2.72 -1.15 5.93
CA LEU A 37 -2.72 -1.71 7.27
C LEU A 37 -3.23 -3.14 7.21
N PHE A 38 -2.55 -4.05 7.90
CA PHE A 38 -2.91 -5.47 7.97
C PHE A 38 -3.19 -5.87 9.40
N TYR A 39 -4.21 -6.68 9.62
CA TYR A 39 -4.50 -7.28 10.90
C TYR A 39 -5.17 -8.66 10.73
N ASP A 40 -4.61 -9.67 11.40
CA ASP A 40 -5.26 -10.98 11.51
C ASP A 40 -5.78 -11.18 12.94
N PRO A 41 -7.13 -11.17 13.13
CA PRO A 41 -7.73 -11.36 14.45
C PRO A 41 -7.49 -12.76 15.03
N ALA A 42 -7.25 -13.77 14.18
CA ALA A 42 -7.02 -15.14 14.62
C ALA A 42 -5.67 -15.33 15.30
N THR A 43 -4.63 -14.64 14.82
CA THR A 43 -3.26 -14.72 15.36
C THR A 43 -2.83 -13.46 16.10
N GLN A 44 -3.65 -12.40 16.06
CA GLN A 44 -3.34 -11.07 16.60
C GLN A 44 -2.06 -10.46 16.02
N THR A 45 -1.76 -10.78 14.77
CA THR A 45 -0.62 -10.21 14.05
C THR A 45 -1.03 -8.94 13.32
N ALA A 46 -0.12 -7.97 13.27
CA ALA A 46 -0.34 -6.69 12.61
C ALA A 46 0.78 -6.37 11.60
N GLY A 47 0.46 -5.54 10.62
CA GLY A 47 1.42 -5.08 9.62
C GLY A 47 1.07 -3.71 9.07
N VAL A 48 2.07 -3.02 8.55
CA VAL A 48 1.93 -1.82 7.74
C VAL A 48 2.86 -1.92 6.54
N ALA A 49 2.35 -1.60 5.34
CA ALA A 49 3.14 -1.54 4.13
C ALA A 49 2.93 -0.21 3.40
N HIS A 50 4.02 0.43 3.02
CA HIS A 50 4.06 1.59 2.15
C HIS A 50 4.19 1.11 0.70
N ALA A 51 3.12 1.22 -0.06
CA ALA A 51 3.06 0.82 -1.46
C ALA A 51 2.99 2.06 -2.38
N GLY A 52 4.04 2.86 -2.41
CA GLY A 52 4.29 3.79 -3.50
C GLY A 52 4.36 3.02 -4.82
N TRP A 53 4.22 3.66 -5.99
CA TRP A 53 4.13 2.94 -7.26
C TRP A 53 5.30 1.97 -7.52
N ARG A 54 6.52 2.29 -7.06
CA ARG A 54 7.68 1.40 -7.17
C ARG A 54 7.55 0.17 -6.26
N GLY A 55 7.13 0.37 -5.03
CA GLY A 55 6.86 -0.73 -4.08
C GLY A 55 5.70 -1.60 -4.55
N MET A 56 4.63 -0.98 -5.11
CA MET A 56 3.52 -1.70 -5.72
C MET A 56 4.01 -2.58 -6.88
N ALA A 57 4.80 -2.00 -7.82
CA ALA A 57 5.39 -2.73 -8.94
C ALA A 57 6.34 -3.85 -8.51
N ALA A 58 7.01 -3.71 -7.36
CA ALA A 58 7.84 -4.74 -6.75
C ALA A 58 7.05 -5.80 -5.97
N GLY A 59 5.70 -5.69 -5.91
CA GLY A 59 4.84 -6.66 -5.24
C GLY A 59 4.88 -6.59 -3.71
N ILE A 60 5.08 -5.42 -3.12
CA ILE A 60 5.20 -5.27 -1.65
C ILE A 60 3.96 -5.80 -0.91
N LEU A 61 2.75 -5.61 -1.45
CA LEU A 61 1.52 -6.04 -0.80
C LEU A 61 1.40 -7.57 -0.72
N PRO A 62 1.47 -8.34 -1.82
CA PRO A 62 1.46 -9.80 -1.75
C PRO A 62 2.64 -10.35 -0.95
N LYS A 63 3.80 -9.70 -1.00
CA LYS A 63 4.96 -10.11 -0.19
C LYS A 63 4.71 -9.91 1.31
N THR A 64 4.03 -8.84 1.70
CA THR A 64 3.66 -8.63 3.11
C THR A 64 2.70 -9.71 3.59
N VAL A 65 1.69 -10.06 2.79
CA VAL A 65 0.75 -11.16 3.08
C VAL A 65 1.50 -12.49 3.24
N GLU A 66 2.44 -12.79 2.33
CA GLU A 66 3.27 -13.99 2.39
C GLU A 66 4.06 -14.06 3.71
N VAL A 67 4.75 -12.97 4.06
CA VAL A 67 5.55 -12.90 5.30
C VAL A 67 4.67 -13.06 6.54
N MET A 68 3.50 -12.41 6.59
CA MET A 68 2.56 -12.56 7.71
C MET A 68 2.07 -14.00 7.83
N ALA A 69 1.72 -14.64 6.71
CA ALA A 69 1.26 -16.02 6.73
C ALA A 69 2.38 -17.02 7.10
N GLU A 70 3.55 -16.92 6.48
CA GLU A 70 4.61 -17.91 6.62
C GLU A 70 5.44 -17.73 7.90
N LYS A 71 5.65 -16.48 8.34
CA LYS A 71 6.54 -16.18 9.48
C LYS A 71 5.77 -15.92 10.77
N LEU A 72 4.53 -15.41 10.68
CA LEU A 72 3.74 -15.05 11.86
C LEU A 72 2.50 -15.96 12.02
N GLY A 73 2.22 -16.84 11.06
CA GLY A 73 1.10 -17.77 11.11
C GLY A 73 -0.26 -17.16 10.82
N ALA A 74 -0.29 -15.93 10.28
CA ALA A 74 -1.54 -15.26 9.90
C ALA A 74 -2.35 -16.11 8.90
N LYS A 75 -3.67 -16.06 9.02
CA LYS A 75 -4.58 -16.79 8.14
C LYS A 75 -5.04 -15.85 7.03
N ARG A 76 -4.78 -16.21 5.78
CA ARG A 76 -5.16 -15.36 4.63
C ARG A 76 -6.66 -15.12 4.56
N GLU A 77 -7.47 -16.08 4.97
CA GLU A 77 -8.92 -16.01 4.98
C GLU A 77 -9.47 -15.04 6.03
N SER A 78 -8.77 -14.84 7.15
CA SER A 78 -9.15 -13.91 8.22
C SER A 78 -8.35 -12.62 8.22
N LEU A 79 -7.29 -12.55 7.42
CA LEU A 79 -6.44 -11.36 7.32
C LEU A 79 -7.23 -10.20 6.71
N ILE A 80 -7.32 -9.11 7.46
CA ILE A 80 -7.94 -7.86 7.04
C ILE A 80 -6.86 -6.93 6.51
N ALA A 81 -7.11 -6.32 5.35
CA ALA A 81 -6.25 -5.31 4.77
C ALA A 81 -7.04 -4.02 4.52
N VAL A 82 -6.56 -2.91 5.03
CA VAL A 82 -7.17 -1.58 4.84
C VAL A 82 -6.21 -0.70 4.08
N LEU A 83 -6.58 -0.33 2.85
CA LEU A 83 -5.87 0.68 2.07
C LEU A 83 -6.31 2.06 2.57
N GLY A 84 -5.38 2.77 3.18
CA GLY A 84 -5.59 4.10 3.76
C GLY A 84 -5.80 5.19 2.71
N PRO A 85 -6.07 6.44 3.18
CA PRO A 85 -6.13 7.60 2.30
C PRO A 85 -4.88 7.73 1.45
N SER A 86 -5.04 7.94 0.14
CA SER A 86 -3.94 8.01 -0.83
C SER A 86 -4.40 8.76 -2.08
N ILE A 87 -3.49 9.13 -2.96
CA ILE A 87 -3.88 9.82 -4.20
C ILE A 87 -4.71 8.88 -5.08
N ARG A 88 -5.89 9.33 -5.55
CA ARG A 88 -6.81 8.54 -6.38
C ARG A 88 -6.47 8.69 -7.86
N GLN A 89 -7.01 7.79 -8.69
CA GLN A 89 -6.76 7.73 -10.13
C GLN A 89 -6.93 9.09 -10.82
N GLU A 90 -7.99 9.81 -10.53
CA GLU A 90 -8.30 11.11 -11.16
C GLU A 90 -7.21 12.16 -10.91
N CYS A 91 -6.47 12.00 -9.82
CA CYS A 91 -5.43 12.91 -9.37
C CYS A 91 -4.01 12.39 -9.63
N PHE A 92 -3.86 11.07 -9.87
CA PHE A 92 -2.56 10.44 -10.06
C PHE A 92 -2.18 10.38 -11.55
N GLU A 93 -1.91 11.55 -12.12
CA GLU A 93 -1.34 11.69 -13.47
C GLU A 93 0.14 11.27 -13.46
N THR A 94 0.53 10.47 -14.45
CA THR A 94 1.89 9.90 -14.58
C THR A 94 2.35 9.90 -16.03
N ASP A 95 3.64 9.68 -16.23
CA ASP A 95 4.21 9.29 -17.52
C ASP A 95 4.06 7.78 -17.75
N ALA A 96 4.56 7.27 -18.87
CA ALA A 96 4.42 5.87 -19.27
C ALA A 96 5.16 4.88 -18.33
N ASP A 97 6.14 5.34 -17.55
CA ASP A 97 6.94 4.52 -16.66
C ASP A 97 6.10 3.80 -15.58
N VAL A 98 5.04 4.45 -15.09
CA VAL A 98 4.15 3.86 -14.07
C VAL A 98 3.24 2.78 -14.67
N PRO A 99 2.42 3.03 -15.71
CA PRO A 99 1.60 1.98 -16.30
C PRO A 99 2.44 0.81 -16.83
N GLU A 100 3.60 1.05 -17.46
CA GLU A 100 4.51 0.00 -17.90
C GLU A 100 5.02 -0.87 -16.74
N ALA A 101 5.31 -0.26 -15.58
CA ALA A 101 5.72 -1.01 -14.40
C ALA A 101 4.58 -1.88 -13.85
N MET A 102 3.34 -1.38 -13.85
CA MET A 102 2.16 -2.14 -13.45
C MET A 102 1.84 -3.26 -14.44
N GLU A 103 2.03 -3.02 -15.73
CA GLU A 103 1.85 -4.05 -16.76
C GLU A 103 2.87 -5.18 -16.63
N ARG A 104 4.12 -4.88 -16.31
CA ARG A 104 5.12 -5.92 -15.98
C ARG A 104 4.73 -6.77 -14.78
N LEU A 105 4.02 -6.19 -13.80
CA LEU A 105 3.56 -6.90 -12.61
C LEU A 105 2.34 -7.79 -12.89
N MET A 106 1.35 -7.27 -13.63
CA MET A 106 0.01 -7.87 -13.74
C MET A 106 -0.34 -8.39 -15.14
N GLY A 107 0.46 -8.05 -16.15
CA GLY A 107 0.11 -8.29 -17.56
C GLY A 107 -1.13 -7.47 -17.96
N GLU A 108 -1.88 -7.97 -18.94
CA GLU A 108 -3.09 -7.31 -19.46
C GLU A 108 -4.17 -7.03 -18.41
N ARG A 109 -4.13 -7.71 -17.27
CA ARG A 109 -5.09 -7.49 -16.16
C ARG A 109 -5.00 -6.11 -15.53
N VAL A 110 -3.97 -5.33 -15.85
CA VAL A 110 -3.81 -3.95 -15.38
C VAL A 110 -4.66 -2.94 -16.15
N HIS A 111 -5.05 -3.23 -17.40
CA HIS A 111 -5.71 -2.27 -18.28
C HIS A 111 -6.95 -1.59 -17.66
N PRO A 112 -7.82 -2.27 -16.89
CA PRO A 112 -8.95 -1.61 -16.22
C PRO A 112 -8.58 -0.51 -15.24
N PHE A 113 -7.33 -0.50 -14.75
CA PHE A 113 -6.82 0.44 -13.75
C PHE A 113 -6.03 1.61 -14.36
N ILE A 114 -5.92 1.67 -15.70
CA ILE A 114 -5.17 2.70 -16.41
C ILE A 114 -6.12 3.45 -17.32
N ALA A 115 -6.19 4.76 -17.17
CA ALA A 115 -6.90 5.67 -18.07
C ALA A 115 -5.90 6.54 -18.82
N GLU A 116 -5.97 6.54 -20.15
CA GLU A 116 -5.17 7.41 -21.00
C GLU A 116 -5.83 8.78 -21.12
N LYS A 117 -5.05 9.86 -20.97
CA LYS A 117 -5.48 11.23 -21.15
C LYS A 117 -4.45 12.01 -21.97
N GLY A 118 -4.63 12.02 -23.28
CA GLY A 118 -3.67 12.62 -24.21
C GLY A 118 -2.33 11.88 -24.19
N VAL A 119 -1.27 12.53 -23.74
CA VAL A 119 0.08 11.94 -23.63
C VAL A 119 0.41 11.44 -22.24
N LYS A 120 -0.54 11.56 -21.30
CA LYS A 120 -0.37 11.15 -19.90
C LYS A 120 -1.33 10.01 -19.56
N PHE A 121 -1.05 9.40 -18.42
CA PHE A 121 -1.81 8.29 -17.86
C PHE A 121 -2.32 8.63 -16.47
N HIS A 122 -3.47 8.08 -16.12
CA HIS A 122 -4.02 8.12 -14.77
C HIS A 122 -4.15 6.69 -14.27
N VAL A 123 -3.46 6.37 -13.18
CA VAL A 123 -3.33 4.98 -12.69
C VAL A 123 -4.04 4.82 -11.35
N ASP A 124 -4.91 3.80 -11.25
CA ASP A 124 -5.60 3.43 -10.02
C ASP A 124 -4.74 2.46 -9.19
N LEU A 125 -3.81 3.01 -8.41
CA LEU A 125 -2.97 2.17 -7.53
C LEU A 125 -3.77 1.48 -6.42
N GLN A 126 -4.89 2.07 -5.97
CA GLN A 126 -5.75 1.44 -4.96
C GLN A 126 -6.46 0.21 -5.54
N GLY A 127 -7.07 0.36 -6.71
CA GLY A 127 -7.69 -0.76 -7.41
C GLY A 127 -6.70 -1.88 -7.73
N ILE A 128 -5.47 -1.54 -8.15
CA ILE A 128 -4.37 -2.50 -8.30
C ILE A 128 -4.06 -3.18 -6.96
N GLY A 129 -3.94 -2.42 -5.87
CA GLY A 129 -3.66 -2.94 -4.54
C GLY A 129 -4.74 -3.91 -4.06
N VAL A 130 -6.02 -3.57 -4.20
CA VAL A 130 -7.17 -4.44 -3.90
C VAL A 130 -7.06 -5.75 -4.70
N ARG A 131 -6.77 -5.65 -5.99
CA ARG A 131 -6.62 -6.82 -6.86
C ARG A 131 -5.46 -7.72 -6.43
N LEU A 132 -4.30 -7.14 -6.14
CA LEU A 132 -3.12 -7.90 -5.70
C LEU A 132 -3.35 -8.61 -4.36
N LEU A 133 -4.08 -7.98 -3.43
CA LEU A 133 -4.40 -8.58 -2.14
C LEU A 133 -5.39 -9.74 -2.28
N THR A 134 -6.41 -9.60 -3.11
CA THR A 134 -7.36 -10.71 -3.39
C THR A 134 -6.67 -11.86 -4.14
N ASP A 135 -5.79 -11.56 -5.11
CA ASP A 135 -4.98 -12.58 -5.78
C ASP A 135 -3.99 -13.28 -4.81
N ALA A 136 -3.56 -12.59 -3.74
CA ALA A 136 -2.75 -13.17 -2.67
C ALA A 136 -3.53 -14.04 -1.68
N GLY A 137 -4.85 -14.16 -1.86
CA GLY A 137 -5.72 -15.07 -1.12
C GLY A 137 -6.51 -14.44 0.03
N LEU A 138 -6.57 -13.10 0.13
CA LEU A 138 -7.47 -12.44 1.06
C LEU A 138 -8.92 -12.52 0.54
N SER A 139 -9.87 -12.73 1.46
CA SER A 139 -11.30 -12.61 1.14
C SER A 139 -11.62 -11.19 0.70
N PRO A 140 -12.38 -10.99 -0.40
CA PRO A 140 -12.70 -9.65 -0.91
C PRO A 140 -13.36 -8.73 0.13
N GLU A 141 -14.18 -9.26 1.01
CA GLU A 141 -14.83 -8.53 2.11
C GLU A 141 -13.86 -8.04 3.19
N ASN A 142 -12.66 -8.61 3.25
CA ASN A 142 -11.59 -8.23 4.17
C ASN A 142 -10.60 -7.24 3.55
N VAL A 143 -10.76 -6.87 2.27
CA VAL A 143 -9.93 -5.88 1.60
C VAL A 143 -10.71 -4.57 1.48
N ILE A 144 -10.39 -3.61 2.32
CA ILE A 144 -11.14 -2.36 2.47
C ILE A 144 -10.33 -1.21 1.87
N ASP A 145 -10.91 -0.50 0.91
CA ASP A 145 -10.37 0.77 0.40
C ASP A 145 -11.07 1.93 1.11
N SER A 146 -10.30 2.85 1.69
CA SER A 146 -10.84 4.04 2.37
C SER A 146 -11.64 4.97 1.44
N GLY A 147 -11.39 4.93 0.15
CA GLY A 147 -12.04 5.81 -0.84
C GLY A 147 -11.59 7.28 -0.80
N ILE A 148 -10.67 7.64 0.10
CA ILE A 148 -10.27 9.04 0.35
C ILE A 148 -9.06 9.42 -0.51
N CYS A 149 -9.17 10.56 -1.21
CA CYS A 149 -8.08 11.13 -1.99
C CYS A 149 -7.31 12.17 -1.17
N THR A 150 -6.03 11.92 -0.89
CA THR A 150 -5.17 12.85 -0.13
C THR A 150 -4.96 14.18 -0.85
N LYS A 151 -4.90 14.17 -2.20
CA LYS A 151 -4.78 15.42 -2.98
C LYS A 151 -6.03 16.28 -2.91
N CYS A 152 -7.22 15.66 -2.96
CA CYS A 152 -8.50 16.39 -2.88
C CYS A 152 -8.80 16.89 -1.47
N CYS A 153 -8.30 16.18 -0.45
CA CYS A 153 -8.45 16.50 0.97
C CYS A 153 -7.12 16.97 1.57
N ALA A 154 -6.39 17.86 0.87
CA ALA A 154 -5.07 18.32 1.27
C ALA A 154 -5.09 19.26 2.49
N ASP A 155 -6.25 19.65 2.97
CA ASP A 155 -6.49 20.32 4.23
C ASP A 155 -6.49 19.37 5.45
N GLU A 156 -6.73 18.08 5.21
CA GLU A 156 -6.74 17.04 6.24
C GLU A 156 -5.53 16.10 6.15
N PHE A 157 -5.00 15.87 4.94
CA PHE A 157 -3.93 14.93 4.67
C PHE A 157 -2.74 15.60 3.99
N TRP A 158 -1.56 15.11 4.28
CA TRP A 158 -0.37 15.48 3.52
C TRP A 158 -0.46 14.96 2.10
N SER A 159 -0.24 15.85 1.13
CA SER A 159 -0.19 15.49 -0.28
C SER A 159 1.06 16.05 -0.95
N HIS A 160 1.92 15.17 -1.41
CA HIS A 160 3.09 15.52 -2.21
C HIS A 160 2.68 16.22 -3.51
N ARG A 161 1.61 15.74 -4.14
CA ARG A 161 1.11 16.26 -5.41
C ARG A 161 0.46 17.65 -5.24
N ALA A 162 -0.33 17.86 -4.20
CA ALA A 162 -0.96 19.15 -3.93
C ALA A 162 0.07 20.22 -3.55
N THR A 163 1.12 19.85 -2.85
CA THR A 163 2.15 20.77 -2.33
C THR A 163 3.39 20.88 -3.23
N HIS A 164 3.36 20.27 -4.42
CA HIS A 164 4.50 20.25 -5.36
C HIS A 164 5.82 19.77 -4.70
N GLY A 165 5.72 18.76 -3.83
CA GLY A 165 6.87 18.18 -3.14
C GLY A 165 7.21 18.82 -1.78
N HIS A 166 6.59 19.93 -1.42
CA HIS A 166 6.71 20.53 -0.10
C HIS A 166 5.84 19.76 0.88
N ARG A 167 6.37 18.67 1.43
CA ARG A 167 5.69 17.90 2.47
C ARG A 167 5.81 18.67 3.76
N GLY A 168 4.68 18.90 4.46
CA GLY A 168 4.71 19.50 5.78
C GLY A 168 5.47 18.58 6.74
N VAL A 169 6.60 19.02 7.21
CA VAL A 169 7.33 18.46 8.34
C VAL A 169 7.62 19.63 9.27
#